data_956d8a29a4e8d7a5c191cd049f12999f
#
_entry.id   956d8a29a4e8d7a5c191cd049f12999f
#
_cell.length_a   1.000
_cell.length_b   1.000
_cell.length_c   1.000
_cell.angle_alpha   90.00
_cell.angle_beta   90.00
_cell.angle_gamma   90.00
#
_symmetry.space_group_name_H-M   'P 1'
#
loop_
_entity.id
_entity.type
_entity.pdbx_description
1 polymer ?
#
loop_
_entity_poly.entity_id
_entity_poly.type
_entity_poly.pdbx_seq_one_letter_code
_entity_poly.pdbx_strand_id
1 'polypeptide(L)'
;MLRYLKRLEDKDIALNRTMIALGSCTMKLNAAAEMIPISWKEFAEPHPFVPIEQMEGFRDLFTDLKNWLRSITGFSGVSLQPNAGAQGEYAGLMVIRKYHLDRDEANRNICLIPSSAHGTNPASAQMVGMKVVVVNCDKEGNVDFDDLNKKIEQHSENLGALMVTYPSTHGVFEEKITDICELVHKHGGQVYMDGANLNALVGVAKPGNFGPDVCHINLHKTFCIPHGGGGPGMGPIACKKHLQIYLPNHPVIKDCGPTTGIGAVSAAPWGSSSILSISWMYIKMMGSAGLKLASQVAILNLSLIHI
;
A
#
# COMPACT_ATOMS: atom_id res chain seq x y z
N MET A 1 -19.41 41.18 0.33
CA MET A 1 -19.64 39.75 0.12
C MET A 1 -18.33 38.94 0.25
N LEU A 2 -17.31 39.15 -0.56
CA LEU A 2 -16.05 38.38 -0.57
C LEU A 2 -15.37 38.32 0.82
N ARG A 3 -15.22 39.45 1.52
CA ARG A 3 -14.65 39.50 2.87
C ARG A 3 -15.49 38.75 3.90
N TYR A 4 -16.79 38.72 3.73
CA TYR A 4 -17.70 37.99 4.59
C TYR A 4 -17.52 36.48 4.39
N LEU A 5 -17.51 36.02 3.13
CA LEU A 5 -17.27 34.63 2.80
C LEU A 5 -15.91 34.16 3.30
N LYS A 6 -14.87 34.96 3.12
CA LYS A 6 -13.53 34.64 3.65
C LYS A 6 -13.52 34.52 5.18
N ARG A 7 -14.24 35.37 5.89
CA ARG A 7 -14.38 35.28 7.35
C ARG A 7 -15.12 34.02 7.80
N LEU A 8 -16.08 33.53 7.02
CA LEU A 8 -16.77 32.26 7.30
C LEU A 8 -15.86 31.07 7.00
N GLU A 9 -15.19 31.09 5.84
CA GLU A 9 -14.21 30.10 5.45
C GLU A 9 -13.09 29.94 6.50
N ASP A 10 -12.62 31.06 7.08
CA ASP A 10 -11.55 31.04 8.07
C ASP A 10 -11.97 30.41 9.42
N LYS A 11 -13.24 30.15 9.62
CA LYS A 11 -13.77 29.40 10.79
C LYS A 11 -13.80 27.90 10.56
N ASP A 12 -13.68 27.45 9.33
CA ASP A 12 -13.68 26.04 8.99
C ASP A 12 -12.27 25.45 9.06
N ILE A 13 -12.20 24.12 9.15
CA ILE A 13 -10.93 23.39 9.17
C ILE A 13 -10.28 23.48 7.79
N ALA A 14 -9.03 23.88 7.76
CA ALA A 14 -8.21 23.92 6.54
C ALA A 14 -6.77 23.51 6.80
N LEU A 15 -6.16 22.82 5.84
CA LEU A 15 -4.82 22.25 5.95
C LEU A 15 -3.71 23.28 6.17
N ASN A 16 -3.93 24.53 5.74
CA ASN A 16 -2.95 25.60 5.85
C ASN A 16 -3.05 26.38 7.18
N ARG A 17 -3.98 26.06 8.08
CA ARG A 17 -4.18 26.78 9.33
C ARG A 17 -4.66 25.93 10.50
N THR A 18 -4.94 24.65 10.30
CA THR A 18 -5.37 23.76 11.36
C THR A 18 -4.68 22.42 11.27
N MET A 19 -4.42 21.81 12.42
CA MET A 19 -3.97 20.43 12.50
C MET A 19 -5.20 19.53 12.61
N ILE A 20 -5.30 18.57 11.69
CA ILE A 20 -6.41 17.63 11.67
C ILE A 20 -6.11 16.52 12.66
N ALA A 21 -7.06 16.26 13.55
CA ALA A 21 -6.92 15.28 14.62
C ALA A 21 -6.87 13.83 14.11
N LEU A 22 -7.41 13.56 12.91
CA LEU A 22 -7.42 12.24 12.31
C LEU A 22 -6.23 12.04 11.39
N GLY A 23 -5.56 10.86 11.52
CA GLY A 23 -4.36 10.55 10.71
C GLY A 23 -4.61 10.61 9.22
N SER A 24 -3.63 10.93 8.61
CA SER A 24 -3.11 10.86 7.27
C SER A 24 -4.01 10.81 6.09
N CYS A 25 -5.17 10.25 6.17
CA CYS A 25 -5.63 9.58 4.99
C CYS A 25 -5.64 10.40 3.76
N THR A 26 -5.76 11.71 3.76
CA THR A 26 -6.14 12.25 2.47
C THR A 26 -6.04 13.72 2.32
N MET A 27 -5.50 14.34 3.30
CA MET A 27 -5.55 15.78 3.34
C MET A 27 -4.14 16.35 3.25
N LYS A 28 -3.62 16.37 2.04
CA LYS A 28 -2.29 16.87 1.74
C LYS A 28 -2.36 18.15 0.94
N LEU A 29 -1.44 19.04 1.22
CA LEU A 29 -1.18 20.20 0.36
C LEU A 29 -0.32 19.73 -0.80
N ASN A 30 -0.88 19.71 -2.00
CA ASN A 30 -0.19 19.31 -3.21
C ASN A 30 0.26 20.54 -3.99
N ALA A 31 1.41 20.44 -4.66
CA ALA A 31 1.82 21.48 -5.59
C ALA A 31 0.87 21.50 -6.80
N ALA A 32 0.49 22.68 -7.25
CA ALA A 32 -0.37 22.84 -8.43
C ALA A 32 0.22 22.14 -9.66
N ALA A 33 1.55 22.16 -9.82
CA ALA A 33 2.24 21.51 -10.92
C ALA A 33 2.02 20.00 -10.98
N GLU A 34 1.82 19.33 -9.83
CA GLU A 34 1.53 17.90 -9.77
C GLU A 34 0.11 17.58 -10.24
N MET A 35 -0.82 18.53 -10.06
CA MET A 35 -2.23 18.39 -10.37
C MET A 35 -2.57 18.77 -11.83
N ILE A 36 -1.80 19.66 -12.45
CA ILE A 36 -2.08 20.18 -13.79
C ILE A 36 -2.29 19.06 -14.83
N PRO A 37 -1.46 17.99 -14.89
CA PRO A 37 -1.59 16.97 -15.93
C PRO A 37 -2.95 16.28 -15.96
N ILE A 38 -3.66 16.14 -14.83
CA ILE A 38 -4.97 15.48 -14.83
C ILE A 38 -6.04 16.21 -15.62
N SER A 39 -5.83 17.50 -15.94
CA SER A 39 -6.74 18.31 -16.74
C SER A 39 -6.41 18.29 -18.23
N TRP A 40 -5.28 17.72 -18.63
CA TRP A 40 -4.94 17.61 -20.05
C TRP A 40 -5.78 16.51 -20.71
N LYS A 41 -6.24 16.77 -21.93
CA LYS A 41 -7.13 15.86 -22.65
C LYS A 41 -6.55 14.46 -22.80
N GLU A 42 -5.26 14.37 -23.01
CA GLU A 42 -4.50 13.14 -23.20
C GLU A 42 -4.52 12.25 -21.95
N PHE A 43 -4.76 12.82 -20.77
CA PHE A 43 -4.88 12.08 -19.49
C PHE A 43 -6.33 12.00 -19.00
N ALA A 44 -7.17 12.98 -19.33
CA ALA A 44 -8.52 13.09 -18.79
C ALA A 44 -9.58 12.33 -19.59
N GLU A 45 -9.44 12.28 -20.92
CA GLU A 45 -10.48 11.78 -21.83
C GLU A 45 -10.34 10.29 -22.22
N PRO A 46 -9.16 9.64 -22.18
CA PRO A 46 -9.06 8.26 -22.62
C PRO A 46 -9.89 7.30 -21.77
N HIS A 47 -10.66 6.46 -22.43
CA HIS A 47 -11.41 5.40 -21.78
C HIS A 47 -10.46 4.28 -21.32
N PRO A 48 -10.65 3.63 -20.14
CA PRO A 48 -9.77 2.58 -19.63
C PRO A 48 -9.57 1.37 -20.56
N PHE A 49 -10.49 1.13 -21.47
CA PHE A 49 -10.48 0.02 -22.44
C PHE A 49 -10.18 0.44 -23.88
N VAL A 50 -9.61 1.63 -24.06
CA VAL A 50 -9.12 2.03 -25.39
C VAL A 50 -7.98 1.08 -25.81
N PRO A 51 -7.82 0.80 -27.13
CA PRO A 51 -6.72 -0.04 -27.61
C PRO A 51 -5.38 0.44 -27.10
N ILE A 52 -4.56 -0.49 -26.60
CA ILE A 52 -3.32 -0.18 -25.89
C ILE A 52 -2.29 0.55 -26.74
N GLU A 53 -2.32 0.31 -28.05
CA GLU A 53 -1.46 0.98 -29.03
C GLU A 53 -1.78 2.48 -29.19
N GLN A 54 -2.95 2.93 -28.75
CA GLN A 54 -3.33 4.34 -28.71
C GLN A 54 -2.95 5.03 -27.41
N MET A 55 -2.33 4.30 -26.48
CA MET A 55 -2.06 4.72 -25.10
C MET A 55 -0.59 4.61 -24.73
N GLU A 56 0.32 4.84 -25.66
CA GLU A 56 1.77 4.71 -25.42
C GLU A 56 2.24 5.55 -24.22
N GLY A 57 1.80 6.81 -24.11
CA GLY A 57 2.16 7.67 -22.99
C GLY A 57 1.71 7.13 -21.62
N PHE A 58 0.53 6.52 -21.54
CA PHE A 58 0.10 5.85 -20.32
C PHE A 58 0.89 4.56 -20.04
N ARG A 59 1.26 3.79 -21.06
CA ARG A 59 2.12 2.61 -20.90
C ARG A 59 3.48 2.99 -20.32
N ASP A 60 4.07 4.07 -20.80
CA ASP A 60 5.33 4.60 -20.28
C ASP A 60 5.16 5.07 -18.84
N LEU A 61 4.11 5.81 -18.53
CA LEU A 61 3.78 6.23 -17.17
C LEU A 61 3.61 5.04 -16.23
N PHE A 62 2.87 4.01 -16.62
CA PHE A 62 2.70 2.80 -15.81
C PHE A 62 4.01 2.04 -15.62
N THR A 63 4.85 2.00 -16.65
CA THR A 63 6.15 1.35 -16.61
C THR A 63 7.09 2.08 -15.66
N ASP A 64 7.16 3.39 -15.76
CA ASP A 64 7.94 4.25 -14.86
C ASP A 64 7.49 4.05 -13.39
N LEU A 65 6.19 4.16 -13.13
CA LEU A 65 5.65 4.00 -11.77
C LEU A 65 5.95 2.60 -11.20
N LYS A 66 5.74 1.55 -11.98
CA LYS A 66 6.10 0.18 -11.54
C LYS A 66 7.58 0.06 -11.22
N ASN A 67 8.45 0.61 -12.06
CA ASN A 67 9.90 0.57 -11.87
C ASN A 67 10.33 1.37 -10.63
N TRP A 68 9.78 2.57 -10.44
CA TRP A 68 10.08 3.40 -9.27
C TRP A 68 9.57 2.75 -7.98
N LEU A 69 8.34 2.24 -7.96
CA LEU A 69 7.82 1.54 -6.80
C LEU A 69 8.64 0.30 -6.46
N ARG A 70 9.09 -0.47 -7.46
CA ARG A 70 10.03 -1.59 -7.24
C ARG A 70 11.33 -1.12 -6.63
N SER A 71 11.92 -0.05 -7.16
CA SER A 71 13.16 0.52 -6.63
C SER A 71 13.01 1.06 -5.21
N ILE A 72 11.89 1.74 -4.91
CA ILE A 72 11.59 2.32 -3.60
C ILE A 72 11.38 1.24 -2.56
N THR A 73 10.64 0.19 -2.91
CA THR A 73 10.21 -0.85 -1.96
C THR A 73 11.14 -2.05 -1.89
N GLY A 74 11.98 -2.27 -2.91
CA GLY A 74 12.84 -3.46 -3.01
C GLY A 74 12.12 -4.73 -3.46
N PHE A 75 10.85 -4.65 -3.84
CA PHE A 75 10.11 -5.79 -4.38
C PHE A 75 10.34 -6.02 -5.87
N SER A 76 10.01 -7.23 -6.34
CA SER A 76 10.23 -7.65 -7.73
C SER A 76 9.05 -7.35 -8.64
N GLY A 77 7.82 -7.54 -8.16
CA GLY A 77 6.58 -7.34 -8.92
C GLY A 77 5.75 -6.20 -8.37
N VAL A 78 5.03 -5.47 -9.25
CA VAL A 78 4.08 -4.41 -8.86
C VAL A 78 2.84 -4.49 -9.74
N SER A 79 1.66 -4.42 -9.13
CA SER A 79 0.38 -4.21 -9.81
C SER A 79 -0.21 -2.86 -9.44
N LEU A 80 -0.59 -2.07 -10.44
CA LEU A 80 -1.27 -0.79 -10.27
C LEU A 80 -2.80 -0.93 -10.27
N GLN A 81 -3.33 -2.15 -10.32
CA GLN A 81 -4.76 -2.37 -10.46
C GLN A 81 -5.60 -1.99 -9.24
N PRO A 82 -5.18 -2.26 -7.98
CA PRO A 82 -5.99 -1.89 -6.81
C PRO A 82 -6.20 -0.38 -6.72
N ASN A 83 -7.45 0.06 -6.63
CA ASN A 83 -7.85 1.47 -6.62
C ASN A 83 -8.19 2.02 -5.23
N ALA A 84 -7.87 1.28 -4.18
CA ALA A 84 -7.99 1.69 -2.78
C ALA A 84 -7.02 0.91 -1.90
N GLY A 85 -6.73 1.40 -0.70
CA GLY A 85 -5.91 0.68 0.28
C GLY A 85 -6.48 -0.68 0.64
N ALA A 86 -7.75 -0.74 1.02
CA ALA A 86 -8.45 -1.99 1.34
C ALA A 86 -8.48 -2.96 0.15
N GLN A 87 -8.57 -2.46 -1.07
CA GLN A 87 -8.48 -3.30 -2.26
C GLN A 87 -7.06 -3.83 -2.49
N GLY A 88 -6.03 -3.05 -2.12
CA GLY A 88 -4.65 -3.53 -2.06
C GLY A 88 -4.45 -4.62 -1.01
N GLU A 89 -5.07 -4.47 0.17
CA GLU A 89 -5.08 -5.51 1.20
C GLU A 89 -5.70 -6.81 0.66
N TYR A 90 -6.90 -6.71 0.12
CA TYR A 90 -7.59 -7.84 -0.51
C TYR A 90 -6.75 -8.51 -1.59
N ALA A 91 -6.22 -7.73 -2.54
CA ALA A 91 -5.41 -8.25 -3.63
C ALA A 91 -4.14 -8.95 -3.16
N GLY A 92 -3.43 -8.37 -2.18
CA GLY A 92 -2.21 -8.96 -1.63
C GLY A 92 -2.46 -10.26 -0.89
N LEU A 93 -3.53 -10.33 -0.11
CA LEU A 93 -3.93 -11.58 0.56
C LEU A 93 -4.44 -12.63 -0.43
N MET A 94 -5.15 -12.23 -1.49
CA MET A 94 -5.52 -13.14 -2.58
C MET A 94 -4.31 -13.75 -3.28
N VAL A 95 -3.25 -12.95 -3.51
CA VAL A 95 -1.99 -13.45 -4.06
C VAL A 95 -1.37 -14.51 -3.15
N ILE A 96 -1.34 -14.28 -1.84
CA ILE A 96 -0.85 -15.27 -0.85
C ILE A 96 -1.77 -16.50 -0.86
N ARG A 97 -3.07 -16.31 -0.87
CA ARG A 97 -4.02 -17.43 -0.88
C ARG A 97 -3.86 -18.30 -2.14
N LYS A 98 -3.73 -17.67 -3.30
CA LYS A 98 -3.49 -18.37 -4.57
C LYS A 98 -2.16 -19.13 -4.57
N TYR A 99 -1.11 -18.54 -4.01
CA TYR A 99 0.18 -19.22 -3.84
C TYR A 99 0.04 -20.52 -3.06
N HIS A 100 -0.69 -20.53 -1.95
CA HIS A 100 -0.92 -21.75 -1.17
C HIS A 100 -1.81 -22.76 -1.92
N LEU A 101 -2.85 -22.29 -2.60
CA LEU A 101 -3.75 -23.17 -3.37
C LEU A 101 -3.01 -23.90 -4.51
N ASP A 102 -2.12 -23.21 -5.22
CA ASP A 102 -1.36 -23.81 -6.32
C ASP A 102 -0.27 -24.80 -5.85
N ARG A 103 -0.05 -24.88 -4.53
CA ARG A 103 0.86 -25.82 -3.89
C ARG A 103 0.14 -26.96 -3.18
N ASP A 104 -1.18 -27.10 -3.43
CA ASP A 104 -2.04 -28.05 -2.74
C ASP A 104 -2.11 -27.86 -1.21
N GLU A 105 -1.82 -26.63 -0.74
CA GLU A 105 -1.82 -26.23 0.67
C GLU A 105 -3.10 -25.45 1.03
N ALA A 106 -4.26 -25.90 0.61
CA ALA A 106 -5.55 -25.23 0.86
C ALA A 106 -5.89 -25.09 2.36
N ASN A 107 -5.31 -25.95 3.20
CA ASN A 107 -5.41 -25.90 4.67
C ASN A 107 -4.73 -24.67 5.28
N ARG A 108 -3.76 -24.03 4.62
CA ARG A 108 -3.08 -22.81 5.09
C ARG A 108 -4.00 -21.59 4.96
N ASN A 109 -4.96 -21.50 5.86
CA ASN A 109 -6.00 -20.46 5.87
C ASN A 109 -6.05 -19.63 7.14
N ILE A 110 -5.05 -19.74 8.02
CA ILE A 110 -4.91 -18.89 9.19
C ILE A 110 -4.13 -17.64 8.82
N CYS A 111 -4.66 -16.47 9.19
CA CYS A 111 -3.98 -15.18 9.11
C CYS A 111 -3.77 -14.64 10.52
N LEU A 112 -2.50 -14.52 10.93
CA LEU A 112 -2.14 -13.87 12.19
C LEU A 112 -2.16 -12.35 11.98
N ILE A 113 -2.76 -11.61 12.92
CA ILE A 113 -2.89 -10.15 12.83
C ILE A 113 -2.62 -9.54 14.21
N PRO A 114 -1.62 -8.65 14.36
CA PRO A 114 -1.39 -7.93 15.61
C PRO A 114 -2.59 -7.10 16.04
N SER A 115 -2.83 -6.99 17.35
CA SER A 115 -3.91 -6.19 17.92
C SER A 115 -3.81 -4.69 17.59
N SER A 116 -2.62 -4.21 17.20
CA SER A 116 -2.36 -2.86 16.72
C SER A 116 -2.78 -2.62 15.26
N ALA A 117 -3.21 -3.65 14.54
CA ALA A 117 -3.53 -3.53 13.11
C ALA A 117 -4.74 -2.64 12.86
N HIS A 118 -4.79 -2.01 11.69
CA HIS A 118 -5.97 -1.27 11.25
C HIS A 118 -7.17 -2.21 11.12
N GLY A 119 -8.36 -1.72 11.46
CA GLY A 119 -9.59 -2.51 11.45
C GLY A 119 -9.97 -3.13 10.09
N THR A 120 -9.44 -2.62 8.97
CA THR A 120 -9.64 -3.21 7.64
C THR A 120 -8.84 -4.49 7.43
N ASN A 121 -7.74 -4.69 8.13
CA ASN A 121 -6.88 -5.87 7.95
C ASN A 121 -7.61 -7.19 8.24
N PRO A 122 -8.28 -7.36 9.41
CA PRO A 122 -9.05 -8.57 9.65
C PRO A 122 -10.23 -8.74 8.69
N ALA A 123 -10.87 -7.65 8.26
CA ALA A 123 -11.95 -7.72 7.28
C ALA A 123 -11.45 -8.23 5.92
N SER A 124 -10.31 -7.72 5.45
CA SER A 124 -9.68 -8.18 4.20
C SER A 124 -9.25 -9.65 4.26
N ALA A 125 -8.72 -10.11 5.40
CA ALA A 125 -8.38 -11.50 5.60
C ALA A 125 -9.61 -12.42 5.53
N GLN A 126 -10.71 -12.02 6.16
CA GLN A 126 -11.97 -12.76 6.09
C GLN A 126 -12.55 -12.80 4.67
N MET A 127 -12.47 -11.71 3.92
CA MET A 127 -12.93 -11.65 2.53
C MET A 127 -12.24 -12.67 1.60
N VAL A 128 -10.97 -12.99 1.86
CA VAL A 128 -10.22 -14.00 1.09
C VAL A 128 -10.37 -15.42 1.66
N GLY A 129 -11.27 -15.61 2.62
CA GLY A 129 -11.54 -16.91 3.25
C GLY A 129 -10.50 -17.35 4.28
N MET A 130 -9.70 -16.43 4.81
CA MET A 130 -8.80 -16.72 5.91
C MET A 130 -9.47 -16.54 7.27
N LYS A 131 -9.06 -17.34 8.24
CA LYS A 131 -9.45 -17.21 9.65
C LYS A 131 -8.44 -16.35 10.38
N VAL A 132 -8.94 -15.30 11.03
CA VAL A 132 -8.09 -14.36 11.76
C VAL A 132 -7.78 -14.91 13.16
N VAL A 133 -6.51 -14.88 13.51
CA VAL A 133 -6.01 -15.13 14.87
C VAL A 133 -5.23 -13.89 15.31
N VAL A 134 -5.71 -13.25 16.37
CA VAL A 134 -5.12 -12.01 16.88
C VAL A 134 -3.85 -12.30 17.68
N VAL A 135 -2.77 -11.58 17.39
CA VAL A 135 -1.53 -11.59 18.18
C VAL A 135 -1.50 -10.34 19.06
N ASN A 136 -1.13 -10.51 20.32
CA ASN A 136 -1.04 -9.39 21.24
C ASN A 136 0.14 -8.46 20.89
N CYS A 137 0.06 -7.23 21.37
CA CYS A 137 1.20 -6.31 21.43
C CYS A 137 1.70 -6.20 22.88
N ASP A 138 2.98 -5.92 23.04
CA ASP A 138 3.58 -5.61 24.32
C ASP A 138 3.20 -4.20 24.82
N LYS A 139 3.76 -3.80 25.96
CA LYS A 139 3.48 -2.48 26.57
C LYS A 139 4.09 -1.31 25.80
N GLU A 140 5.12 -1.57 25.02
CA GLU A 140 5.77 -0.59 24.14
C GLU A 140 5.08 -0.50 22.77
N GLY A 141 4.11 -1.37 22.49
CA GLY A 141 3.35 -1.39 21.23
C GLY A 141 3.97 -2.23 20.13
N ASN A 142 5.05 -2.98 20.40
CA ASN A 142 5.60 -3.98 19.49
C ASN A 142 4.74 -5.24 19.48
N VAL A 143 4.92 -6.07 18.46
CA VAL A 143 4.33 -7.41 18.44
C VAL A 143 4.90 -8.23 19.58
N ASP A 144 4.04 -8.79 20.42
CA ASP A 144 4.45 -9.72 21.47
C ASP A 144 5.01 -11.00 20.84
N PHE A 145 6.33 -11.14 20.86
CA PHE A 145 7.04 -12.21 20.17
C PHE A 145 6.74 -13.59 20.76
N ASP A 146 6.53 -13.66 22.07
CA ASP A 146 6.22 -14.93 22.74
C ASP A 146 4.79 -15.39 22.40
N ASP A 147 3.83 -14.47 22.38
CA ASP A 147 2.47 -14.76 21.95
C ASP A 147 2.42 -15.13 20.45
N LEU A 148 3.20 -14.45 19.63
CA LEU A 148 3.35 -14.77 18.20
C LEU A 148 3.88 -16.19 18.01
N ASN A 149 4.98 -16.53 18.67
CA ASN A 149 5.59 -17.86 18.56
C ASN A 149 4.62 -18.96 18.99
N LYS A 150 3.96 -18.78 20.13
CA LYS A 150 2.94 -19.72 20.62
C LYS A 150 1.81 -19.94 19.62
N LYS A 151 1.31 -18.87 18.99
CA LYS A 151 0.23 -18.97 18.00
C LYS A 151 0.69 -19.59 16.69
N ILE A 152 1.91 -19.31 16.27
CA ILE A 152 2.52 -19.97 15.11
C ILE A 152 2.65 -21.48 15.35
N GLU A 153 3.13 -21.90 16.51
CA GLU A 153 3.22 -23.33 16.85
C GLU A 153 1.85 -24.01 16.88
N GLN A 154 0.84 -23.36 17.48
CA GLN A 154 -0.53 -23.87 17.52
C GLN A 154 -1.17 -24.05 16.15
N HIS A 155 -0.77 -23.24 15.17
CA HIS A 155 -1.37 -23.18 13.83
C HIS A 155 -0.38 -23.50 12.71
N SER A 156 0.76 -24.12 13.02
CA SER A 156 1.88 -24.28 12.07
C SER A 156 1.49 -24.92 10.74
N GLU A 157 0.62 -25.94 10.76
CA GLU A 157 0.15 -26.61 9.55
C GLU A 157 -0.84 -25.77 8.73
N ASN A 158 -1.53 -24.85 9.37
CA ASN A 158 -2.58 -24.04 8.76
C ASN A 158 -2.19 -22.56 8.59
N LEU A 159 -0.98 -22.20 8.99
CA LEU A 159 -0.48 -20.83 8.87
C LEU A 159 -0.33 -20.43 7.41
N GLY A 160 -1.19 -19.53 6.94
CA GLY A 160 -1.14 -18.99 5.58
C GLY A 160 -0.45 -17.65 5.52
N ALA A 161 -0.75 -16.75 6.46
CA ALA A 161 -0.18 -15.40 6.45
C ALA A 161 -0.01 -14.83 7.85
N LEU A 162 0.97 -13.92 7.99
CA LEU A 162 0.99 -12.86 9.00
C LEU A 162 0.72 -11.54 8.27
N MET A 163 -0.17 -10.71 8.80
CA MET A 163 -0.44 -9.37 8.30
C MET A 163 0.02 -8.33 9.32
N VAL A 164 1.08 -7.60 9.02
CA VAL A 164 1.72 -6.64 9.92
C VAL A 164 1.78 -5.25 9.29
N THR A 165 1.54 -4.20 10.08
CA THR A 165 1.70 -2.81 9.66
C THR A 165 3.09 -2.30 10.07
N TYR A 166 3.84 -1.68 9.15
CA TYR A 166 5.19 -1.18 9.45
C TYR A 166 5.45 0.18 8.81
N PRO A 167 5.75 1.24 9.59
CA PRO A 167 5.59 1.29 11.06
C PRO A 167 4.18 0.99 11.52
N SER A 168 4.01 0.54 12.77
CA SER A 168 2.70 0.15 13.31
C SER A 168 1.74 1.35 13.42
N THR A 169 0.45 1.09 13.64
CA THR A 169 -0.54 2.16 13.89
C THR A 169 -0.25 2.94 15.17
N HIS A 170 0.53 2.39 16.09
CA HIS A 170 1.05 3.09 17.26
C HIS A 170 2.30 3.93 16.98
N GLY A 171 2.77 3.96 15.73
CA GLY A 171 3.98 4.67 15.32
C GLY A 171 5.29 3.97 15.71
N VAL A 172 5.22 2.71 16.09
CA VAL A 172 6.38 1.92 16.50
C VAL A 172 7.04 1.27 15.28
N PHE A 173 8.36 1.41 15.16
CA PHE A 173 9.17 0.60 14.27
C PHE A 173 9.47 -0.72 15.00
N GLU A 174 8.86 -1.79 14.53
CA GLU A 174 9.06 -3.13 15.09
C GLU A 174 10.52 -3.56 14.96
N GLU A 175 11.24 -3.62 16.10
CA GLU A 175 12.67 -3.91 16.11
C GLU A 175 12.99 -5.33 15.61
N LYS A 176 12.09 -6.27 15.89
CA LYS A 176 12.22 -7.68 15.53
C LYS A 176 11.56 -8.05 14.21
N ILE A 177 11.29 -7.08 13.34
CA ILE A 177 10.54 -7.35 12.09
C ILE A 177 11.17 -8.46 11.25
N THR A 178 12.49 -8.52 11.18
CA THR A 178 13.20 -9.57 10.43
C THR A 178 12.99 -10.94 11.06
N ASP A 179 13.15 -11.05 12.39
CA ASP A 179 12.96 -12.29 13.14
C ASP A 179 11.50 -12.78 13.04
N ILE A 180 10.54 -11.85 13.07
CA ILE A 180 9.11 -12.12 12.88
C ILE A 180 8.87 -12.73 11.49
N CYS A 181 9.43 -12.13 10.45
CA CYS A 181 9.30 -12.64 9.08
C CYS A 181 9.92 -14.03 8.94
N GLU A 182 11.13 -14.22 9.47
CA GLU A 182 11.83 -15.52 9.42
C GLU A 182 11.06 -16.61 10.16
N LEU A 183 10.50 -16.29 11.32
CA LEU A 183 9.68 -17.21 12.09
C LEU A 183 8.43 -17.66 11.31
N VAL A 184 7.73 -16.74 10.67
CA VAL A 184 6.56 -17.05 9.83
C VAL A 184 6.95 -17.92 8.64
N HIS A 185 8.04 -17.58 7.95
CA HIS A 185 8.54 -18.35 6.80
C HIS A 185 8.96 -19.77 7.19
N LYS A 186 9.60 -19.94 8.33
CA LYS A 186 10.01 -21.26 8.85
C LYS A 186 8.82 -22.20 8.99
N HIS A 187 7.63 -21.67 9.28
CA HIS A 187 6.39 -22.44 9.39
C HIS A 187 5.53 -22.43 8.12
N GLY A 188 6.09 -21.98 7.00
CA GLY A 188 5.48 -22.02 5.67
C GLY A 188 4.47 -20.91 5.38
N GLY A 189 4.26 -19.96 6.29
CA GLY A 189 3.42 -18.78 6.08
C GLY A 189 4.10 -17.73 5.21
N GLN A 190 3.31 -16.79 4.69
CA GLN A 190 3.80 -15.62 3.97
C GLN A 190 3.55 -14.35 4.81
N VAL A 191 4.40 -13.34 4.65
CA VAL A 191 4.26 -12.07 5.37
C VAL A 191 3.68 -11.00 4.46
N TYR A 192 2.49 -10.53 4.82
CA TYR A 192 1.87 -9.36 4.24
C TYR A 192 2.21 -8.12 5.09
N MET A 193 2.84 -7.14 4.50
CA MET A 193 3.09 -5.86 5.13
C MET A 193 2.05 -4.82 4.68
N ASP A 194 1.33 -4.27 5.64
CA ASP A 194 0.54 -3.06 5.42
C ASP A 194 1.50 -1.86 5.33
N GLY A 195 1.77 -1.45 4.10
CA GLY A 195 2.59 -0.29 3.76
C GLY A 195 1.73 0.90 3.33
N ALA A 196 0.51 1.00 3.84
CA ALA A 196 -0.41 2.10 3.51
C ALA A 196 0.26 3.47 3.66
N ASN A 197 1.14 3.62 4.62
CA ASN A 197 1.94 4.83 4.82
C ASN A 197 3.43 4.48 4.80
N LEU A 198 4.13 4.90 3.74
CA LEU A 198 5.58 4.75 3.59
C LEU A 198 6.33 6.07 3.85
N ASN A 199 5.71 7.10 4.43
CA ASN A 199 6.32 8.41 4.61
C ASN A 199 7.63 8.39 5.40
N ALA A 200 7.81 7.42 6.28
CA ALA A 200 9.05 7.24 7.05
C ALA A 200 10.05 6.26 6.38
N LEU A 201 9.68 5.62 5.29
CA LEU A 201 10.49 4.56 4.67
C LEU A 201 11.12 4.96 3.33
N VAL A 202 10.46 5.79 2.53
CA VAL A 202 10.92 6.12 1.17
C VAL A 202 12.35 6.68 1.20
N GLY A 203 13.26 6.00 0.51
CA GLY A 203 14.68 6.39 0.45
C GLY A 203 15.47 6.13 1.74
N VAL A 204 14.85 5.59 2.79
CA VAL A 204 15.46 5.24 4.09
C VAL A 204 15.54 3.73 4.26
N ALA A 205 14.42 3.03 4.07
CA ALA A 205 14.36 1.57 4.17
C ALA A 205 13.51 0.99 3.03
N LYS A 206 13.84 -0.24 2.62
CA LYS A 206 13.13 -0.96 1.56
C LYS A 206 12.43 -2.18 2.16
N PRO A 207 11.09 -2.20 2.22
CA PRO A 207 10.36 -3.32 2.82
C PRO A 207 10.74 -4.70 2.28
N GLY A 208 10.95 -4.82 0.97
CA GLY A 208 11.35 -6.08 0.35
C GLY A 208 12.66 -6.68 0.86
N ASN A 209 13.50 -5.88 1.57
CA ASN A 209 14.81 -6.33 2.06
C ASN A 209 14.79 -6.90 3.48
N PHE A 210 13.73 -6.63 4.27
CA PHE A 210 13.69 -7.08 5.67
C PHE A 210 12.62 -8.14 5.94
N GLY A 211 12.10 -8.78 4.91
CA GLY A 211 11.34 -10.02 5.09
C GLY A 211 9.99 -10.11 4.40
N PRO A 212 9.12 -9.07 4.39
CA PRO A 212 7.77 -9.18 3.83
C PRO A 212 7.73 -9.71 2.40
N ASP A 213 6.67 -10.45 2.07
CA ASP A 213 6.48 -11.06 0.75
C ASP A 213 5.57 -10.26 -0.15
N VAL A 214 4.58 -9.58 0.44
CA VAL A 214 3.65 -8.67 -0.23
C VAL A 214 3.51 -7.40 0.59
N CYS A 215 3.37 -6.28 -0.10
CA CYS A 215 3.09 -4.98 0.52
C CYS A 215 2.09 -4.22 -0.35
N HIS A 216 1.07 -3.58 0.25
CA HIS A 216 0.30 -2.56 -0.46
C HIS A 216 0.83 -1.16 -0.12
N ILE A 217 0.58 -0.23 -1.03
CA ILE A 217 1.10 1.14 -0.96
C ILE A 217 -0.03 2.10 -1.29
N ASN A 218 -0.37 3.01 -0.37
CA ASN A 218 -1.36 4.02 -0.70
C ASN A 218 -0.70 5.24 -1.36
N LEU A 219 -0.88 5.38 -2.68
CA LEU A 219 -0.36 6.55 -3.40
C LEU A 219 -1.00 7.86 -2.92
N HIS A 220 -2.22 7.78 -2.41
CA HIS A 220 -2.93 8.90 -1.79
C HIS A 220 -2.47 9.24 -0.36
N LYS A 221 -1.45 8.56 0.17
CA LYS A 221 -0.81 8.90 1.45
C LYS A 221 0.63 9.38 1.25
N THR A 222 1.45 8.60 0.56
CA THR A 222 2.89 8.88 0.43
C THR A 222 3.26 9.56 -0.88
N PHE A 223 2.45 9.42 -1.92
CA PHE A 223 2.74 9.88 -3.28
C PHE A 223 1.72 10.88 -3.83
N CYS A 224 1.24 11.75 -2.97
CA CYS A 224 0.52 13.00 -3.27
C CYS A 224 -0.84 12.91 -3.96
N ILE A 225 -1.42 11.74 -4.24
CA ILE A 225 -2.77 11.70 -4.80
C ILE A 225 -3.74 12.27 -3.76
N PRO A 226 -4.52 13.33 -4.12
CA PRO A 226 -5.58 13.84 -3.25
C PRO A 226 -6.75 12.85 -3.26
N HIS A 227 -7.13 12.36 -2.08
CA HIS A 227 -8.22 11.41 -1.94
C HIS A 227 -9.53 12.07 -1.49
N GLY A 228 -9.48 13.33 -1.07
CA GLY A 228 -10.65 14.17 -0.78
C GLY A 228 -11.61 13.60 0.26
N GLY A 229 -11.08 12.90 1.29
CA GLY A 229 -11.94 12.28 2.30
C GLY A 229 -12.69 11.02 1.83
N GLY A 230 -12.27 10.40 0.71
CA GLY A 230 -12.87 9.17 0.18
C GLY A 230 -13.13 9.18 -1.34
N GLY A 231 -12.52 10.12 -2.05
CA GLY A 231 -12.54 10.17 -3.51
C GLY A 231 -11.64 9.09 -4.16
N PRO A 232 -11.28 9.24 -5.44
CA PRO A 232 -10.44 8.28 -6.14
C PRO A 232 -9.11 8.09 -5.41
N GLY A 233 -8.73 6.85 -5.19
CA GLY A 233 -7.49 6.47 -4.56
C GLY A 233 -6.74 5.43 -5.39
N MET A 234 -5.53 5.08 -4.93
CA MET A 234 -4.74 4.00 -5.51
C MET A 234 -4.01 3.25 -4.40
N GLY A 235 -4.10 1.93 -4.44
CA GLY A 235 -3.46 1.02 -3.50
C GLY A 235 -2.64 -0.06 -4.20
N PRO A 236 -1.61 0.28 -5.02
CA PRO A 236 -0.77 -0.71 -5.66
C PRO A 236 -0.26 -1.76 -4.69
N ILE A 237 -0.11 -2.99 -5.16
CA ILE A 237 0.59 -4.05 -4.42
C ILE A 237 1.95 -4.31 -5.05
N ALA A 238 2.93 -4.56 -4.18
CA ALA A 238 4.27 -4.98 -4.54
C ALA A 238 4.58 -6.33 -3.89
N CYS A 239 5.31 -7.22 -4.56
CA CYS A 239 5.57 -8.55 -4.04
C CYS A 239 6.96 -9.08 -4.42
N LYS A 240 7.43 -10.09 -3.67
CA LYS A 240 8.62 -10.87 -3.99
C LYS A 240 8.45 -11.68 -5.27
N LYS A 241 9.57 -12.12 -5.85
CA LYS A 241 9.64 -12.80 -7.15
C LYS A 241 8.72 -14.03 -7.24
N HIS A 242 8.65 -14.86 -6.20
CA HIS A 242 7.86 -16.10 -6.19
C HIS A 242 6.34 -15.86 -6.23
N LEU A 243 5.89 -14.67 -5.84
CA LEU A 243 4.47 -14.28 -5.85
C LEU A 243 4.07 -13.49 -7.11
N GLN A 244 5.04 -13.08 -7.92
CA GLN A 244 4.81 -12.20 -9.07
C GLN A 244 3.86 -12.80 -10.10
N ILE A 245 3.87 -14.12 -10.27
CA ILE A 245 3.00 -14.85 -11.21
C ILE A 245 1.52 -14.85 -10.79
N TYR A 246 1.21 -14.45 -9.57
CA TYR A 246 -0.14 -14.39 -9.02
C TYR A 246 -0.71 -12.97 -8.98
N LEU A 247 0.03 -11.94 -9.40
CA LEU A 247 -0.46 -10.56 -9.41
C LEU A 247 -1.78 -10.43 -10.18
N PRO A 248 -2.63 -9.45 -9.84
CA PRO A 248 -3.89 -9.22 -10.55
C PRO A 248 -3.69 -9.13 -12.05
N ASN A 249 -4.57 -9.79 -12.80
CA ASN A 249 -4.68 -9.70 -14.25
C ASN A 249 -6.09 -9.24 -14.63
N HIS A 250 -6.37 -9.12 -15.94
CA HIS A 250 -7.66 -8.64 -16.39
C HIS A 250 -8.17 -9.48 -17.56
N PRO A 251 -9.48 -9.84 -17.60
CA PRO A 251 -10.02 -10.72 -18.65
C PRO A 251 -9.99 -10.07 -20.03
N VAL A 252 -10.07 -8.73 -20.12
CA VAL A 252 -10.11 -7.99 -21.38
C VAL A 252 -8.74 -7.50 -21.80
N ILE A 253 -7.93 -6.99 -20.83
CA ILE A 253 -6.62 -6.39 -21.10
C ILE A 253 -5.51 -7.30 -20.60
N LYS A 254 -4.88 -8.02 -21.53
CA LYS A 254 -3.85 -9.04 -21.21
C LYS A 254 -2.57 -8.43 -20.61
N ASP A 255 -2.21 -7.22 -21.00
CA ASP A 255 -0.97 -6.55 -20.55
C ASP A 255 -1.05 -6.04 -19.09
N CYS A 256 -2.21 -6.16 -18.46
CA CYS A 256 -2.43 -5.71 -17.08
C CYS A 256 -1.67 -6.55 -16.05
N GLY A 257 -1.50 -7.85 -16.30
CA GLY A 257 -0.85 -8.76 -15.36
C GLY A 257 -0.58 -10.15 -15.95
N PRO A 258 -0.04 -11.08 -15.15
CA PRO A 258 0.32 -12.42 -15.60
C PRO A 258 -0.94 -13.27 -15.92
N THR A 259 -0.83 -14.19 -16.86
CA THR A 259 -1.95 -15.08 -17.23
C THR A 259 -2.42 -15.99 -16.09
N THR A 260 -1.54 -16.30 -15.15
CA THR A 260 -1.79 -17.13 -13.95
C THR A 260 -2.30 -16.33 -12.76
N GLY A 261 -2.55 -15.03 -12.94
CA GLY A 261 -2.95 -14.11 -11.88
C GLY A 261 -4.29 -14.45 -11.20
N ILE A 262 -4.54 -13.73 -10.09
CA ILE A 262 -5.76 -13.94 -9.25
C ILE A 262 -7.08 -13.49 -9.89
N GLY A 263 -7.05 -12.91 -11.07
CA GLY A 263 -8.21 -12.24 -11.67
C GLY A 263 -8.18 -10.73 -11.45
N ALA A 264 -9.21 -10.07 -11.94
CA ALA A 264 -9.38 -8.64 -11.77
C ALA A 264 -9.86 -8.31 -10.35
N VAL A 265 -9.23 -7.33 -9.72
CA VAL A 265 -9.62 -6.79 -8.41
C VAL A 265 -10.30 -5.42 -8.54
N SER A 266 -10.20 -4.77 -9.70
CA SER A 266 -10.97 -3.59 -10.07
C SER A 266 -11.51 -3.72 -11.49
N ALA A 267 -12.59 -2.99 -11.80
CA ALA A 267 -13.19 -3.02 -13.12
C ALA A 267 -12.25 -2.46 -14.21
N ALA A 268 -11.51 -1.42 -13.91
CA ALA A 268 -10.50 -0.87 -14.81
C ALA A 268 -9.14 -1.57 -14.64
N PRO A 269 -8.39 -1.81 -15.75
CA PRO A 269 -7.17 -2.62 -15.71
C PRO A 269 -6.05 -2.05 -14.83
N TRP A 270 -6.01 -0.73 -14.65
CA TRP A 270 -5.01 -0.02 -13.85
C TRP A 270 -5.65 0.90 -12.81
N GLY A 271 -6.77 0.45 -12.22
CA GLY A 271 -7.47 1.18 -11.18
C GLY A 271 -7.93 2.57 -11.63
N SER A 272 -7.74 3.57 -10.80
CA SER A 272 -8.04 4.98 -11.12
C SER A 272 -6.87 5.60 -11.89
N SER A 273 -6.65 5.18 -13.13
CA SER A 273 -5.42 5.44 -13.89
C SER A 273 -5.14 6.92 -14.17
N SER A 274 -6.16 7.76 -14.34
CA SER A 274 -5.96 9.20 -14.60
C SER A 274 -5.20 9.92 -13.47
N ILE A 275 -5.43 9.54 -12.21
CA ILE A 275 -4.76 10.16 -11.08
C ILE A 275 -3.33 9.65 -10.86
N LEU A 276 -2.91 8.61 -11.56
CA LEU A 276 -1.51 8.13 -11.49
C LEU A 276 -0.51 9.16 -12.02
N SER A 277 -0.96 10.05 -12.91
CA SER A 277 -0.16 11.17 -13.39
C SER A 277 0.35 12.08 -12.25
N ILE A 278 -0.44 12.23 -11.18
CA ILE A 278 -0.06 13.03 -10.01
C ILE A 278 1.14 12.40 -9.29
N SER A 279 1.07 11.11 -8.98
CA SER A 279 2.20 10.41 -8.35
C SER A 279 3.42 10.35 -9.26
N TRP A 280 3.21 10.19 -10.57
CA TRP A 280 4.29 10.22 -11.55
C TRP A 280 4.99 11.58 -11.54
N MET A 281 4.24 12.69 -11.60
CA MET A 281 4.78 14.05 -11.51
C MET A 281 5.53 14.28 -10.21
N TYR A 282 4.94 13.91 -9.08
CA TYR A 282 5.57 14.05 -7.77
C TYR A 282 6.94 13.35 -7.72
N ILE A 283 6.99 12.07 -8.09
CA ILE A 283 8.25 11.30 -8.08
C ILE A 283 9.26 11.90 -9.06
N LYS A 284 8.80 12.32 -10.25
CA LYS A 284 9.67 12.91 -11.29
C LYS A 284 10.26 14.24 -10.84
N MET A 285 9.46 15.11 -10.24
CA MET A 285 9.89 16.42 -9.74
C MET A 285 10.82 16.32 -8.52
N MET A 286 10.51 15.42 -7.59
CA MET A 286 11.31 15.27 -6.37
C MET A 286 12.63 14.54 -6.63
N GLY A 287 12.63 13.57 -7.53
CA GLY A 287 13.75 12.66 -7.73
C GLY A 287 14.10 11.85 -6.47
N SER A 288 15.12 11.01 -6.55
CA SER A 288 15.51 10.15 -5.43
C SER A 288 15.99 10.93 -4.20
N ALA A 289 16.72 12.01 -4.41
CA ALA A 289 17.21 12.87 -3.32
C ALA A 289 16.08 13.60 -2.59
N GLY A 290 15.15 14.19 -3.35
CA GLY A 290 14.00 14.90 -2.79
C GLY A 290 13.07 13.97 -2.02
N LEU A 291 12.76 12.78 -2.55
CA LEU A 291 11.93 11.79 -1.85
C LEU A 291 12.57 11.33 -0.53
N LYS A 292 13.89 11.07 -0.53
CA LYS A 292 14.61 10.75 0.71
C LYS A 292 14.57 11.89 1.71
N LEU A 293 14.80 13.11 1.25
CA LEU A 293 14.75 14.30 2.09
C LEU A 293 13.36 14.50 2.69
N ALA A 294 12.29 14.30 1.91
CA ALA A 294 10.91 14.38 2.39
C ALA A 294 10.65 13.43 3.55
N SER A 295 11.10 12.15 3.43
CA SER A 295 11.00 11.18 4.52
C SER A 295 11.79 11.60 5.76
N GLN A 296 13.02 12.07 5.59
CA GLN A 296 13.87 12.51 6.69
C GLN A 296 13.27 13.72 7.43
N VAL A 297 12.74 14.68 6.68
CA VAL A 297 12.07 15.88 7.25
C VAL A 297 10.80 15.48 7.99
N ALA A 298 10.02 14.55 7.45
CA ALA A 298 8.80 14.05 8.11
C ALA A 298 9.12 13.41 9.47
N ILE A 299 10.15 12.56 9.53
CA ILE A 299 10.60 11.92 10.77
C ILE A 299 11.13 12.97 11.76
N LEU A 300 11.94 13.89 11.28
CA LEU A 300 12.52 14.94 12.12
C LEU A 300 11.44 15.85 12.72
N ASN A 301 10.49 16.31 11.91
CA ASN A 301 9.39 17.15 12.38
C ASN A 301 8.53 16.46 13.43
N LEU A 302 8.24 15.17 13.24
CA LEU A 302 7.49 14.39 14.22
C LEU A 302 8.28 14.23 15.53
N SER A 303 9.58 13.98 15.44
CA SER A 303 10.45 13.91 16.63
C SER A 303 10.50 15.22 17.39
N LEU A 304 10.58 16.37 16.69
CA LEU A 304 10.63 17.69 17.31
C LEU A 304 9.35 18.07 18.05
N ILE A 305 8.19 17.59 17.63
CA ILE A 305 6.91 17.83 18.34
C ILE A 305 6.92 17.21 19.74
N HIS A 306 7.68 16.16 19.96
CA HIS A 306 7.77 15.48 21.25
C HIS A 306 8.89 16.00 22.16
N ILE A 307 9.72 16.90 21.67
CA ILE A 307 10.77 17.58 22.46
C ILE A 307 10.23 18.85 23.08
#